data_7189d25e98174782abd2edc5ccf5f9d9
#
_entry.id   7189d25e98174782abd2edc5ccf5f9d9
#
_cell.length_a   1.000
_cell.length_b   1.000
_cell.length_c   1.000
_cell.angle_alpha   90.00
_cell.angle_beta   90.00
_cell.angle_gamma   90.00
#
_symmetry.space_group_name_H-M   'P 1'
#
loop_
_entity.id
_entity.type
_entity.pdbx_description
1 polymer ?
#
loop_
_entity_poly.entity_id
_entity_poly.type
_entity_poly.pdbx_seq_one_letter_code
_entity_poly.pdbx_strand_id
1 'polypeptide(L)'
;MPPARSKARKRALDVLFEAELRGLPVLDLLAERITLGSPPVAPYAADLVRGVMVHKARIDELIGEYAEGWTLDRMPAVDRNVLRIGIYELLWADDIPDGVAISEAVLLARDLSTDASPAFINGLLARIAELKPSLELESPLDPDPSPDPDPSPEPAEVPAPVPGATPEP
;
A
#
# COMPACT_ATOMS: atom_id res chain seq x y z
N MET A 1 -17.83 23.56 9.08
CA MET A 1 -17.13 23.07 7.87
C MET A 1 -16.19 21.94 8.26
N PRO A 2 -16.24 20.79 7.60
CA PRO A 2 -15.26 19.74 7.87
C PRO A 2 -13.84 20.24 7.54
N PRO A 3 -12.84 19.87 8.35
CA PRO A 3 -11.45 20.22 8.12
C PRO A 3 -10.98 19.81 6.70
N ALA A 4 -9.98 20.51 6.17
CA ALA A 4 -9.48 20.25 4.82
C ALA A 4 -9.03 18.79 4.62
N ARG A 5 -8.41 18.18 5.63
CA ARG A 5 -7.99 16.78 5.59
C ARG A 5 -9.16 15.79 5.59
N SER A 6 -10.26 16.10 6.30
CA SER A 6 -11.47 15.26 6.26
C SER A 6 -12.08 15.25 4.86
N LYS A 7 -12.13 16.41 4.18
CA LYS A 7 -12.56 16.49 2.78
C LYS A 7 -11.63 15.72 1.85
N ALA A 8 -10.33 15.81 2.08
CA ALA A 8 -9.34 15.10 1.29
C ALA A 8 -9.47 13.57 1.44
N ARG A 9 -9.73 13.06 2.66
CA ARG A 9 -10.01 11.64 2.90
C ARG A 9 -11.25 11.16 2.15
N LYS A 10 -12.33 11.95 2.21
CA LYS A 10 -13.53 11.63 1.44
C LYS A 10 -13.24 11.61 -0.05
N ARG A 11 -12.48 12.56 -0.56
CA ARG A 11 -12.11 12.60 -1.98
C ARG A 11 -11.23 11.41 -2.39
N ALA A 12 -10.29 11.00 -1.55
CA ALA A 12 -9.49 9.80 -1.76
C ALA A 12 -10.37 8.54 -1.82
N LEU A 13 -11.34 8.43 -0.90
CA LEU A 13 -12.33 7.35 -0.89
C LEU A 13 -13.14 7.33 -2.20
N ASP A 14 -13.60 8.47 -2.67
CA ASP A 14 -14.36 8.58 -3.91
C ASP A 14 -13.57 8.03 -5.11
N VAL A 15 -12.29 8.34 -5.20
CA VAL A 15 -11.41 7.85 -6.29
C VAL A 15 -11.18 6.34 -6.18
N LEU A 16 -10.85 5.84 -5.00
CA LEU A 16 -10.63 4.40 -4.77
C LEU A 16 -11.90 3.59 -5.06
N PHE A 17 -13.02 4.06 -4.56
CA PHE A 17 -14.33 3.42 -4.76
C PHE A 17 -14.74 3.41 -6.22
N GLU A 18 -14.63 4.55 -6.92
CA GLU A 18 -14.96 4.65 -8.34
C GLU A 18 -14.09 3.73 -9.20
N ALA A 19 -12.78 3.70 -8.94
CA ALA A 19 -11.87 2.83 -9.67
C ALA A 19 -12.22 1.35 -9.51
N GLU A 20 -12.54 0.94 -8.29
CA GLU A 20 -12.94 -0.44 -8.01
C GLU A 20 -14.29 -0.79 -8.67
N LEU A 21 -15.28 0.09 -8.54
CA LEU A 21 -16.60 -0.13 -9.12
C LEU A 21 -16.58 -0.23 -10.65
N ARG A 22 -15.73 0.55 -11.30
CA ARG A 22 -15.59 0.59 -12.76
C ARG A 22 -14.52 -0.35 -13.31
N GLY A 23 -13.76 -1.02 -12.44
CA GLY A 23 -12.64 -1.88 -12.85
C GLY A 23 -11.51 -1.11 -13.55
N LEU A 24 -11.26 0.14 -13.13
CA LEU A 24 -10.24 1.00 -13.71
C LEU A 24 -8.94 0.98 -12.90
N PRO A 25 -7.78 1.16 -13.54
CA PRO A 25 -6.54 1.40 -12.83
C PRO A 25 -6.64 2.66 -11.96
N VAL A 26 -6.38 2.52 -10.66
CA VAL A 26 -6.60 3.60 -9.67
C VAL A 26 -5.79 4.85 -10.00
N LEU A 27 -4.50 4.67 -10.33
CA LEU A 27 -3.59 5.80 -10.58
C LEU A 27 -3.95 6.54 -11.88
N ASP A 28 -4.47 5.85 -12.88
CA ASP A 28 -4.96 6.46 -14.12
C ASP A 28 -6.20 7.31 -13.84
N LEU A 29 -7.14 6.77 -13.06
CA LEU A 29 -8.32 7.52 -12.64
C LEU A 29 -7.94 8.74 -11.79
N LEU A 30 -6.98 8.60 -10.88
CA LEU A 30 -6.47 9.71 -10.09
C LEU A 30 -5.93 10.84 -10.98
N ALA A 31 -5.08 10.49 -11.97
CA ALA A 31 -4.51 11.46 -12.91
C ALA A 31 -5.61 12.16 -13.71
N GLU A 32 -6.60 11.44 -14.18
CA GLU A 32 -7.78 12.01 -14.87
C GLU A 32 -8.53 12.99 -13.97
N ARG A 33 -8.79 12.65 -12.71
CA ARG A 33 -9.52 13.50 -11.77
C ARG A 33 -8.72 14.75 -11.38
N ILE A 34 -7.41 14.66 -11.27
CA ILE A 34 -6.53 15.81 -11.05
C ILE A 34 -6.62 16.76 -12.27
N THR A 35 -6.53 16.22 -13.47
CA THR A 35 -6.59 17.01 -14.70
C THR A 35 -7.95 17.69 -14.88
N LEU A 36 -9.03 16.98 -14.60
CA LEU A 36 -10.39 17.52 -14.69
C LEU A 36 -10.62 18.66 -13.69
N GLY A 37 -10.06 18.55 -12.47
CA GLY A 37 -10.10 19.58 -11.44
C GLY A 37 -11.48 19.92 -10.88
N SER A 38 -12.54 19.17 -11.24
CA SER A 38 -13.91 19.43 -10.79
C SER A 38 -14.62 18.09 -10.45
N PRO A 39 -14.85 17.81 -9.18
CA PRO A 39 -14.33 18.53 -8.01
C PRO A 39 -12.81 18.40 -7.86
N PRO A 40 -12.17 19.39 -7.24
CA PRO A 40 -10.70 19.40 -7.14
C PRO A 40 -10.18 18.25 -6.27
N VAL A 41 -8.98 17.76 -6.60
CA VAL A 41 -8.24 16.78 -5.82
C VAL A 41 -7.14 17.50 -5.05
N ALA A 42 -7.32 17.66 -3.73
CA ALA A 42 -6.28 18.26 -2.90
C ALA A 42 -5.01 17.39 -2.88
N PRO A 43 -3.82 17.98 -2.73
CA PRO A 43 -2.57 17.21 -2.66
C PRO A 43 -2.61 16.06 -1.65
N TYR A 44 -3.17 16.27 -0.48
CA TYR A 44 -3.32 15.23 0.53
C TYR A 44 -4.22 14.06 0.08
N ALA A 45 -5.29 14.34 -0.67
CA ALA A 45 -6.12 13.29 -1.25
C ALA A 45 -5.34 12.43 -2.26
N ALA A 46 -4.55 13.06 -3.10
CA ALA A 46 -3.68 12.36 -4.05
C ALA A 46 -2.61 11.52 -3.34
N ASP A 47 -2.01 12.04 -2.28
CA ASP A 47 -1.02 11.33 -1.47
C ASP A 47 -1.63 10.10 -0.79
N LEU A 48 -2.85 10.20 -0.26
CA LEU A 48 -3.58 9.06 0.30
C LEU A 48 -3.81 7.96 -0.73
N VAL A 49 -4.30 8.31 -1.91
CA VAL A 49 -4.56 7.33 -2.98
C VAL A 49 -3.26 6.65 -3.40
N ARG A 50 -2.20 7.41 -3.64
CA ARG A 50 -0.87 6.85 -4.02
C ARG A 50 -0.30 5.97 -2.91
N GLY A 51 -0.35 6.42 -1.66
CA GLY A 51 0.13 5.66 -0.52
C GLY A 51 -0.62 4.35 -0.33
N VAL A 52 -1.93 4.36 -0.43
CA VAL A 52 -2.74 3.14 -0.40
C VAL A 52 -2.31 2.18 -1.52
N MET A 53 -2.09 2.67 -2.73
CA MET A 53 -1.70 1.81 -3.85
C MET A 53 -0.30 1.23 -3.71
N VAL A 54 0.65 2.00 -3.18
CA VAL A 54 2.02 1.52 -2.90
C VAL A 54 2.00 0.37 -1.88
N HIS A 55 1.19 0.49 -0.84
CA HIS A 55 1.14 -0.47 0.26
C HIS A 55 -0.06 -1.42 0.21
N LYS A 56 -0.78 -1.45 -0.91
CA LYS A 56 -2.06 -2.17 -1.04
C LYS A 56 -1.96 -3.65 -0.68
N ALA A 57 -0.92 -4.33 -1.14
CA ALA A 57 -0.74 -5.75 -0.86
C ALA A 57 -0.63 -6.02 0.65
N ARG A 58 0.21 -5.25 1.35
CA ARG A 58 0.37 -5.37 2.80
C ARG A 58 -0.88 -4.95 3.56
N ILE A 59 -1.54 -3.88 3.12
CA ILE A 59 -2.81 -3.43 3.72
C ILE A 59 -3.89 -4.52 3.59
N ASP A 60 -4.06 -5.08 2.41
CA ASP A 60 -5.07 -6.10 2.15
C ASP A 60 -4.77 -7.40 2.94
N GLU A 61 -3.50 -7.76 3.11
CA GLU A 61 -3.08 -8.86 3.97
C GLU A 61 -3.46 -8.63 5.43
N LEU A 62 -3.19 -7.44 5.98
CA LEU A 62 -3.56 -7.08 7.35
C LEU A 62 -5.09 -7.09 7.54
N ILE A 63 -5.85 -6.59 6.58
CA ILE A 63 -7.31 -6.68 6.64
C ILE A 63 -7.75 -8.15 6.67
N GLY A 64 -7.21 -8.98 5.81
CA GLY A 64 -7.54 -10.41 5.76
C GLY A 64 -7.17 -11.17 7.02
N GLU A 65 -6.07 -10.79 7.67
CA GLU A 65 -5.60 -11.43 8.90
C GLU A 65 -6.45 -11.04 10.12
N TYR A 66 -6.85 -9.78 10.24
CA TYR A 66 -7.49 -9.26 11.44
C TYR A 66 -8.99 -8.99 11.31
N ALA A 67 -9.57 -9.07 10.12
CA ALA A 67 -11.01 -8.95 9.92
C ALA A 67 -11.70 -10.28 10.25
N GLU A 68 -12.05 -10.47 11.50
CA GLU A 68 -12.74 -11.67 11.95
C GLU A 68 -14.11 -11.84 11.25
N GLY A 69 -14.28 -12.97 10.57
CA GLY A 69 -15.55 -13.34 9.95
C GLY A 69 -15.85 -12.67 8.61
N TRP A 70 -14.96 -11.81 8.10
CA TRP A 70 -15.13 -11.10 6.83
C TRP A 70 -13.91 -11.27 5.92
N THR A 71 -14.16 -11.63 4.68
CA THR A 71 -13.15 -11.61 3.63
C THR A 71 -13.24 -10.29 2.85
N LEU A 72 -12.11 -9.85 2.27
CA LEU A 72 -12.06 -8.60 1.51
C LEU A 72 -13.11 -8.51 0.40
N ASP A 73 -13.33 -9.60 -0.33
CA ASP A 73 -14.29 -9.70 -1.44
C ASP A 73 -15.75 -9.65 -0.99
N ARG A 74 -16.04 -10.04 0.25
CA ARG A 74 -17.39 -9.98 0.84
C ARG A 74 -17.68 -8.67 1.57
N MET A 75 -16.65 -7.91 1.87
CA MET A 75 -16.77 -6.63 2.54
C MET A 75 -17.41 -5.59 1.61
N PRO A 76 -18.31 -4.72 2.10
CA PRO A 76 -18.76 -3.59 1.30
C PRO A 76 -17.59 -2.79 0.76
N ALA A 77 -17.65 -2.36 -0.49
CA ALA A 77 -16.54 -1.63 -1.13
C ALA A 77 -16.17 -0.34 -0.39
N VAL A 78 -17.14 0.34 0.22
CA VAL A 78 -16.87 1.51 1.06
C VAL A 78 -16.03 1.11 2.27
N ASP A 79 -16.40 0.08 3.00
CA ASP A 79 -15.68 -0.40 4.20
C ASP A 79 -14.23 -0.78 3.84
N ARG A 80 -14.06 -1.54 2.77
CA ARG A 80 -12.76 -1.98 2.29
C ARG A 80 -11.84 -0.81 1.99
N ASN A 81 -12.32 0.20 1.29
CA ASN A 81 -11.52 1.36 0.92
C ASN A 81 -11.31 2.34 2.09
N VAL A 82 -12.27 2.47 2.99
CA VAL A 82 -12.09 3.22 4.26
C VAL A 82 -11.01 2.58 5.11
N LEU A 83 -11.01 1.25 5.24
CA LEU A 83 -9.97 0.51 5.94
C LEU A 83 -8.60 0.70 5.30
N ARG A 84 -8.51 0.66 3.98
CA ARG A 84 -7.24 0.90 3.28
C ARG A 84 -6.66 2.28 3.59
N ILE A 85 -7.48 3.31 3.57
CA ILE A 85 -7.05 4.68 3.94
C ILE A 85 -6.63 4.74 5.41
N GLY A 86 -7.44 4.21 6.31
CA GLY A 86 -7.15 4.21 7.75
C GLY A 86 -5.87 3.47 8.11
N ILE A 87 -5.65 2.31 7.53
CA ILE A 87 -4.42 1.52 7.76
C ILE A 87 -3.20 2.24 7.19
N TYR A 88 -3.31 2.83 6.00
CA TYR A 88 -2.23 3.63 5.45
C TYR A 88 -1.85 4.79 6.38
N GLU A 89 -2.82 5.52 6.89
CA GLU A 89 -2.55 6.63 7.84
C GLU A 89 -1.97 6.12 9.15
N LEU A 90 -2.43 4.99 9.68
CA LEU A 90 -1.88 4.41 10.91
C LEU A 90 -0.41 4.01 10.79
N LEU A 91 -0.03 3.42 9.66
CA LEU A 91 1.25 2.74 9.53
C LEU A 91 2.32 3.55 8.80
N TRP A 92 1.94 4.43 7.87
CA TRP A 92 2.88 5.15 7.00
C TRP A 92 2.72 6.68 6.96
N ALA A 93 1.73 7.24 7.64
CA ALA A 93 1.53 8.68 7.73
C ALA A 93 1.92 9.17 9.13
N ASP A 94 3.21 9.39 9.35
CA ASP A 94 3.77 9.73 10.67
C ASP A 94 3.23 11.03 11.28
N ASP A 95 2.73 11.94 10.44
CA ASP A 95 2.15 13.21 10.87
C ASP A 95 0.67 13.10 11.31
N ILE A 96 0.06 11.91 11.21
CA ILE A 96 -1.32 11.65 11.61
C ILE A 96 -1.33 10.84 12.91
N PRO A 97 -1.85 11.39 14.02
CA PRO A 97 -2.05 10.60 15.23
C PRO A 97 -3.00 9.42 15.02
N ASP A 98 -2.71 8.29 15.64
CA ASP A 98 -3.50 7.05 15.49
C ASP A 98 -4.99 7.28 15.80
N GLY A 99 -5.29 8.01 16.86
CA GLY A 99 -6.68 8.35 17.22
C GLY A 99 -7.40 9.17 16.16
N VAL A 100 -6.70 10.03 15.44
CA VAL A 100 -7.27 10.82 14.33
C VAL A 100 -7.53 9.92 13.14
N ALA A 101 -6.58 9.07 12.75
CA ALA A 101 -6.76 8.11 11.65
C ALA A 101 -7.98 7.22 11.88
N ILE A 102 -8.14 6.68 13.08
CA ILE A 102 -9.27 5.83 13.44
C ILE A 102 -10.58 6.62 13.42
N SER A 103 -10.65 7.77 14.10
CA SER A 103 -11.89 8.56 14.21
C SER A 103 -12.37 9.06 12.85
N GLU A 104 -11.48 9.49 11.98
CA GLU A 104 -11.83 9.94 10.63
C GLU A 104 -12.33 8.79 9.74
N ALA A 105 -11.74 7.61 9.84
CA ALA A 105 -12.22 6.43 9.15
C ALA A 105 -13.63 6.02 9.63
N VAL A 106 -13.86 6.05 10.93
CA VAL A 106 -15.17 5.76 11.53
C VAL A 106 -16.23 6.77 11.07
N LEU A 107 -15.89 8.06 10.98
CA LEU A 107 -16.77 9.10 10.44
C LEU A 107 -17.16 8.82 8.99
N LEU A 108 -16.23 8.48 8.14
CA LEU A 108 -16.50 8.12 6.74
C LEU A 108 -17.44 6.91 6.64
N ALA A 109 -17.20 5.89 7.44
CA ALA A 109 -18.06 4.70 7.48
C ALA A 109 -19.48 5.03 7.96
N ARG A 110 -19.61 5.86 8.99
CA ARG A 110 -20.91 6.30 9.50
C ARG A 110 -21.70 7.07 8.44
N ASP A 111 -21.04 7.92 7.69
CA ASP A 111 -21.71 8.79 6.73
C ASP A 111 -22.03 8.07 5.40
N LEU A 112 -21.26 7.04 5.02
CA LEU A 112 -21.26 6.48 3.68
C LEU A 112 -21.49 4.97 3.60
N SER A 113 -21.52 4.26 4.71
CA SER A 113 -21.66 2.80 4.72
C SER A 113 -22.85 2.32 5.56
N THR A 114 -22.82 1.08 6.04
CA THR A 114 -23.93 0.47 6.80
C THR A 114 -23.86 0.84 8.28
N ASP A 115 -24.95 0.62 9.01
CA ASP A 115 -25.04 0.90 10.46
C ASP A 115 -24.01 0.10 11.28
N ALA A 116 -23.64 -1.09 10.82
CA ALA A 116 -22.67 -1.94 11.50
C ALA A 116 -21.20 -1.56 11.19
N SER A 117 -20.96 -0.82 10.11
CA SER A 117 -19.63 -0.49 9.63
C SER A 117 -18.77 0.32 10.60
N PRO A 118 -19.27 1.37 11.28
CA PRO A 118 -18.46 2.14 12.21
C PRO A 118 -17.82 1.32 13.32
N ALA A 119 -18.58 0.44 13.96
CA ALA A 119 -18.06 -0.43 15.01
C ALA A 119 -17.03 -1.43 14.50
N PHE A 120 -17.29 -2.04 13.35
CA PHE A 120 -16.37 -2.97 12.69
C PHE A 120 -15.04 -2.30 12.32
N ILE A 121 -15.08 -1.15 11.68
CA ILE A 121 -13.90 -0.39 11.26
C ILE A 121 -13.11 0.10 12.47
N ASN A 122 -13.79 0.61 13.50
CA ASN A 122 -13.14 1.02 14.74
C ASN A 122 -12.38 -0.14 15.39
N GLY A 123 -13.02 -1.30 15.51
CA GLY A 123 -12.41 -2.47 16.13
C GLY A 123 -11.18 -2.96 15.37
N LEU A 124 -11.25 -3.04 14.05
CA LEU A 124 -10.14 -3.49 13.22
C LEU A 124 -8.96 -2.51 13.25
N LEU A 125 -9.22 -1.23 13.09
CA LEU A 125 -8.17 -0.20 13.11
C LEU A 125 -7.53 -0.07 14.50
N ALA A 126 -8.30 -0.15 15.57
CA ALA A 126 -7.77 -0.15 16.93
C ALA A 126 -6.85 -1.35 17.17
N ARG A 127 -7.23 -2.53 16.67
CA ARG A 127 -6.40 -3.74 16.75
C ARG A 127 -5.07 -3.57 16.00
N ILE A 128 -5.09 -3.02 14.80
CA ILE A 128 -3.88 -2.75 14.02
C ILE A 128 -3.00 -1.71 14.72
N ALA A 129 -3.59 -0.65 15.29
CA ALA A 129 -2.85 0.35 16.05
C ALA A 129 -2.12 -0.25 17.27
N GLU A 130 -2.75 -1.18 18.00
CA GLU A 130 -2.12 -1.91 19.10
C GLU A 130 -0.94 -2.78 18.64
N LEU A 131 -1.06 -3.37 17.46
CA LEU A 131 -0.04 -4.25 16.90
C LEU A 131 1.09 -3.51 16.18
N LYS A 132 0.91 -2.22 15.90
CA LYS A 132 1.86 -1.40 15.13
C LYS A 132 3.32 -1.57 15.55
N PRO A 133 3.70 -1.60 16.85
CA PRO A 133 5.10 -1.78 17.24
C PRO A 133 5.70 -3.14 16.88
N SER A 134 4.86 -4.16 16.66
CA SER A 134 5.28 -5.52 16.34
C SER A 134 5.12 -5.88 14.87
N LEU A 135 4.55 -4.99 14.06
CA LEU A 135 4.40 -5.21 12.64
C LEU A 135 5.72 -4.92 11.93
N GLU A 136 6.20 -5.88 11.13
CA GLU A 136 7.30 -5.66 10.21
C GLU A 136 6.75 -4.83 9.03
N LEU A 137 7.11 -3.56 9.01
CA LEU A 137 6.75 -2.66 7.92
C LEU A 137 7.96 -2.54 6.99
N GLU A 138 7.81 -3.01 5.76
CA GLU A 138 8.82 -2.80 4.74
C GLU A 138 8.98 -1.29 4.48
N SER A 139 10.20 -0.82 4.64
CA SER A 139 10.53 0.55 4.26
C SER A 139 10.53 0.66 2.73
N PRO A 140 9.84 1.66 2.14
CA PRO A 140 9.82 1.82 0.68
C PRO A 140 11.21 2.07 0.04
N LEU A 141 12.26 2.13 0.86
CA LEU A 141 13.62 2.46 0.48
C LEU A 141 14.62 1.30 0.67
N ASP A 142 14.16 0.10 1.04
CA ASP A 142 15.04 -1.06 0.96
C ASP A 142 15.13 -1.47 -0.52
N PRO A 143 16.23 -1.16 -1.20
CA PRO A 143 16.43 -1.71 -2.52
C PRO A 143 16.48 -3.23 -2.36
N ASP A 144 15.72 -3.92 -3.22
CA ASP A 144 15.82 -5.36 -3.45
C ASP A 144 17.31 -5.78 -3.32
N PRO A 145 17.67 -6.71 -2.41
CA PRO A 145 19.04 -7.14 -2.32
C PRO A 145 19.46 -7.58 -3.72
N SER A 146 20.36 -6.80 -4.30
CA SER A 146 20.95 -7.09 -5.61
C SER A 146 21.31 -8.58 -5.63
N PRO A 147 20.92 -9.35 -6.64
CA PRO A 147 21.38 -10.72 -6.75
C PRO A 147 22.91 -10.70 -6.65
N ASP A 148 23.45 -11.53 -5.77
CA ASP A 148 24.88 -11.69 -5.59
C ASP A 148 25.55 -11.72 -6.97
N PRO A 149 26.62 -10.96 -7.20
CA PRO A 149 27.34 -11.04 -8.45
C PRO A 149 27.76 -12.50 -8.64
N ASP A 150 27.28 -13.06 -9.75
CA ASP A 150 27.63 -14.39 -10.24
C ASP A 150 29.14 -14.61 -10.03
N PRO A 151 29.58 -15.66 -9.32
CA PRO A 151 31.01 -15.88 -9.10
C PRO A 151 31.67 -15.96 -10.48
N SER A 152 32.59 -15.02 -10.70
CA SER A 152 33.40 -14.98 -11.92
C SER A 152 33.94 -16.37 -12.23
N PRO A 153 33.85 -16.85 -13.47
CA PRO A 153 34.47 -18.12 -13.81
C PRO A 153 35.97 -18.08 -13.54
N GLU A 154 36.45 -19.06 -12.78
CA GLU A 154 37.85 -19.27 -12.55
C GLU A 154 38.62 -19.24 -13.90
N PRO A 155 39.74 -18.59 -13.98
CA PRO A 155 40.54 -18.60 -15.20
C PRO A 155 40.96 -20.04 -15.50
N ALA A 156 40.55 -20.52 -16.67
CA ALA A 156 40.96 -21.83 -17.17
C ALA A 156 42.48 -21.96 -17.10
N GLU A 157 42.95 -22.99 -16.38
CA GLU A 157 44.37 -23.39 -16.37
C GLU A 157 44.86 -23.59 -17.80
N VAL A 158 45.79 -22.76 -18.20
CA VAL A 158 46.48 -22.93 -19.48
C VAL A 158 47.43 -24.13 -19.32
N PRO A 159 47.25 -25.21 -20.12
CA PRO A 159 48.19 -26.34 -20.05
C PRO A 159 49.57 -25.91 -20.47
N ALA A 160 50.55 -26.25 -19.62
CA ALA A 160 51.98 -25.97 -19.84
C ALA A 160 52.46 -26.56 -21.16
N PRO A 161 53.39 -25.89 -21.88
CA PRO A 161 53.94 -26.44 -23.11
C PRO A 161 54.81 -27.64 -22.78
N VAL A 162 54.58 -28.74 -23.49
CA VAL A 162 55.42 -29.93 -23.46
C VAL A 162 56.78 -29.65 -24.10
N PRO A 163 57.88 -29.94 -23.39
CA PRO A 163 59.21 -29.79 -24.00
C PRO A 163 59.56 -31.04 -24.81
N GLY A 164 60.06 -30.85 -26.03
CA GLY A 164 60.88 -31.81 -26.68
C GLY A 164 60.34 -32.53 -27.91
N ALA A 165 60.57 -31.99 -29.09
CA ALA A 165 60.83 -32.78 -30.28
C ALA A 165 62.05 -32.18 -30.95
N THR A 166 63.18 -32.80 -30.74
CA THR A 166 64.44 -32.58 -31.41
C THR A 166 64.29 -33.08 -32.85
N PRO A 167 64.76 -32.36 -33.87
CA PRO A 167 64.93 -32.94 -35.20
C PRO A 167 66.32 -33.55 -35.26
N GLU A 168 66.40 -34.78 -35.65
CA GLU A 168 67.65 -35.40 -36.13
C GLU A 168 67.62 -35.52 -37.66
N PRO A 169 68.80 -35.69 -38.27
CA PRO A 169 69.33 -34.98 -39.43
C PRO A 169 68.88 -35.52 -40.78
#